data_4dfa6f16d661ee1b33dcedb1c38d8651
#
_entry.id   4dfa6f16d661ee1b33dcedb1c38d8651
#
_cell.length_a   1.000
_cell.length_b   1.000
_cell.length_c   1.000
_cell.angle_alpha   90.00
_cell.angle_beta   90.00
_cell.angle_gamma   90.00
#
_symmetry.space_group_name_H-M   'P 1'
#
loop_
_entity.id
_entity.type
_entity.pdbx_description
1 polymer ?
#
loop_
_entity_poly.entity_id
_entity_poly.type
_entity_poly.pdbx_seq_one_letter_code
_entity_poly.pdbx_strand_id
1 'polypeptide(L)'
;MKSLQIYLFLFLSVFALGACIQNDIPYPYIKGEITAFEVEGQTGDAEINKNSRTIAVEVGDEVDIEELRITRFVVNEEATYSVDEQYCVSPNKFPSAGFSALADLPAGADTRVDFSKTVPVLLRTYQDYQWMITVRQTIERVVEVENQALPA
;
A
#
# COMPACT_ATOMS: atom_id res chain seq x y z
N MET A 1 36.41 1.50 59.45
CA MET A 1 36.03 2.43 58.39
C MET A 1 36.15 1.83 56.98
N LYS A 2 37.09 0.96 56.70
CA LYS A 2 37.23 0.34 55.36
C LYS A 2 36.07 -0.60 54.98
N SER A 3 35.50 -1.32 55.94
CA SER A 3 34.37 -2.23 55.70
C SER A 3 33.07 -1.48 55.39
N LEU A 4 32.81 -0.34 55.97
CA LEU A 4 31.62 0.47 55.70
C LEU A 4 31.64 1.06 54.30
N GLN A 5 32.81 1.45 53.81
CA GLN A 5 32.95 1.94 52.42
C GLN A 5 32.69 0.83 51.38
N ILE A 6 33.08 -0.41 51.64
CA ILE A 6 32.84 -1.54 50.76
C ILE A 6 31.34 -1.85 50.67
N TYR A 7 30.63 -1.84 51.80
CA TYR A 7 29.17 -2.05 51.81
C TYR A 7 28.41 -0.93 51.11
N LEU A 8 28.88 0.32 51.25
CA LEU A 8 28.28 1.46 50.54
C LEU A 8 28.47 1.36 49.02
N PHE A 9 29.66 0.93 48.57
CA PHE A 9 29.92 0.69 47.13
C PHE A 9 29.09 -0.47 46.57
N LEU A 10 28.94 -1.54 47.34
CA LEU A 10 28.13 -2.69 46.93
C LEU A 10 26.64 -2.33 46.83
N PHE A 11 26.16 -1.50 47.76
CA PHE A 11 24.76 -1.03 47.74
C PHE A 11 24.49 -0.08 46.58
N LEU A 12 25.45 0.80 46.27
CA LEU A 12 25.33 1.72 45.14
C LEU A 12 25.37 1.00 43.79
N SER A 13 26.14 -0.10 43.66
CA SER A 13 26.23 -0.88 42.42
C SER A 13 24.94 -1.68 42.14
N VAL A 14 24.21 -2.11 43.17
CA VAL A 14 22.93 -2.80 43.01
C VAL A 14 21.84 -1.86 42.48
N PHE A 15 21.87 -0.58 42.88
CA PHE A 15 20.93 0.42 42.36
C PHE A 15 21.22 0.84 40.93
N ALA A 16 22.48 0.76 40.48
CA ALA A 16 22.83 1.10 39.08
C ALA A 16 22.40 0.05 38.05
N LEU A 17 22.13 -1.19 38.47
CA LEU A 17 21.68 -2.27 37.58
C LEU A 17 20.17 -2.31 37.40
N GLY A 18 19.38 -1.53 38.15
CA GLY A 18 17.93 -1.46 38.08
C GLY A 18 17.38 -0.41 37.10
N ALA A 19 18.22 0.38 36.48
CA ALA A 19 17.78 1.38 35.49
C ALA A 19 17.74 0.79 34.05
N CYS A 20 17.17 -0.40 33.88
CA CYS A 20 16.55 -0.71 32.61
C CYS A 20 15.34 0.21 32.50
N ILE A 21 15.48 1.30 31.79
CA ILE A 21 14.35 2.08 31.29
C ILE A 21 13.61 1.12 30.35
N GLN A 22 12.60 0.43 30.88
CA GLN A 22 11.57 -0.17 30.04
C GLN A 22 10.86 1.02 29.39
N ASN A 23 11.29 1.35 28.19
CA ASN A 23 10.54 2.20 27.30
C ASN A 23 9.32 1.39 26.80
N ASP A 24 8.45 0.99 27.71
CA ASP A 24 7.11 0.52 27.43
C ASP A 24 6.22 1.73 27.06
N ILE A 25 6.66 2.54 26.13
CA ILE A 25 5.74 3.37 25.38
C ILE A 25 5.11 2.37 24.38
N PRO A 26 3.83 2.00 24.54
CA PRO A 26 3.18 1.21 23.54
C PRO A 26 3.11 2.09 22.30
N TYR A 27 4.06 1.91 21.37
CA TYR A 27 3.92 2.48 20.05
C TYR A 27 2.60 1.96 19.51
N PRO A 28 1.64 2.82 19.16
CA PRO A 28 0.43 2.35 18.55
C PRO A 28 0.85 1.53 17.34
N TYR A 29 0.45 0.26 17.30
CA TYR A 29 0.74 -0.64 16.19
C TYR A 29 -0.14 -0.21 15.00
N ILE A 30 0.33 0.81 14.29
CA ILE A 30 -0.38 1.39 13.15
C ILE A 30 0.03 0.59 11.92
N LYS A 31 -0.91 -0.20 11.41
CA LYS A 31 -0.73 -0.90 10.15
C LYS A 31 -0.87 0.07 8.98
N GLY A 32 0.00 -0.06 7.99
CA GLY A 32 -0.20 0.60 6.70
C GLY A 32 -1.36 -0.06 5.95
N GLU A 33 -2.49 0.65 5.79
CA GLU A 33 -3.68 0.16 5.11
C GLU A 33 -4.08 1.07 3.96
N ILE A 34 -4.42 0.46 2.82
CA ILE A 34 -5.07 1.17 1.72
C ILE A 34 -6.56 1.20 2.02
N THR A 35 -7.12 2.40 2.03
CA THR A 35 -8.53 2.65 2.37
C THR A 35 -9.39 2.92 1.15
N ALA A 36 -8.80 3.41 0.04
CA ALA A 36 -9.47 3.56 -1.23
C ALA A 36 -8.48 3.44 -2.39
N PHE A 37 -8.90 2.78 -3.46
CA PHE A 37 -8.13 2.63 -4.68
C PHE A 37 -9.09 2.58 -5.88
N GLU A 38 -8.86 3.43 -6.88
CA GLU A 38 -9.65 3.48 -8.11
C GLU A 38 -8.73 3.79 -9.29
N VAL A 39 -9.07 3.23 -10.45
CA VAL A 39 -8.39 3.47 -11.72
C VAL A 39 -9.36 3.92 -12.80
N GLU A 40 -8.85 4.52 -13.85
CA GLU A 40 -9.65 4.91 -15.02
C GLU A 40 -10.23 3.68 -15.72
N GLY A 41 -11.51 3.75 -16.13
CA GLY A 41 -12.19 2.63 -16.81
C GLY A 41 -12.53 1.44 -15.92
N GLN A 42 -12.52 1.61 -14.60
CA GLN A 42 -12.92 0.57 -13.65
C GLN A 42 -14.40 0.21 -13.80
N THR A 43 -14.72 -1.09 -13.81
CA THR A 43 -16.08 -1.59 -14.04
C THR A 43 -16.87 -1.91 -12.77
N GLY A 44 -16.19 -1.97 -11.62
CA GLY A 44 -16.80 -2.23 -10.31
C GLY A 44 -15.93 -1.68 -9.19
N ASP A 45 -16.30 -1.91 -7.94
CA ASP A 45 -15.47 -1.49 -6.79
C ASP A 45 -14.19 -2.33 -6.69
N ALA A 46 -13.09 -1.71 -6.27
CA ALA A 46 -11.86 -2.42 -6.00
C ALA A 46 -12.03 -3.39 -4.82
N GLU A 47 -11.62 -4.63 -5.00
CA GLU A 47 -11.58 -5.63 -3.92
C GLU A 47 -10.31 -5.44 -3.08
N ILE A 48 -10.46 -4.80 -1.92
CA ILE A 48 -9.35 -4.50 -1.00
C ILE A 48 -9.30 -5.53 0.12
N ASN A 49 -8.31 -6.40 0.12
CA ASN A 49 -8.09 -7.39 1.18
C ASN A 49 -6.96 -6.95 2.12
N LYS A 50 -7.32 -6.46 3.30
CA LYS A 50 -6.39 -5.97 4.31
C LYS A 50 -5.53 -7.07 4.94
N ASN A 51 -6.03 -8.30 5.00
CA ASN A 51 -5.31 -9.41 5.62
C ASN A 51 -4.17 -9.91 4.73
N SER A 52 -4.45 -10.10 3.44
CA SER A 52 -3.45 -10.50 2.45
C SER A 52 -2.67 -9.32 1.87
N ARG A 53 -3.12 -8.10 2.11
CA ARG A 53 -2.56 -6.87 1.53
C ARG A 53 -2.56 -6.90 0.01
N THR A 54 -3.72 -7.21 -0.54
CA THR A 54 -3.93 -7.29 -1.98
C THR A 54 -5.10 -6.42 -2.41
N ILE A 55 -5.00 -5.88 -3.61
CA ILE A 55 -6.09 -5.18 -4.29
C ILE A 55 -6.29 -5.85 -5.64
N ALA A 56 -7.53 -6.18 -5.96
CA ALA A 56 -7.93 -6.60 -7.29
C ALA A 56 -8.93 -5.59 -7.86
N VAL A 57 -8.69 -5.20 -9.10
CA VAL A 57 -9.53 -4.25 -9.85
C VAL A 57 -9.88 -4.85 -11.19
N GLU A 58 -11.13 -4.65 -11.65
CA GLU A 58 -11.57 -5.03 -12.97
C GLU A 58 -11.79 -3.78 -13.84
N VAL A 59 -11.33 -3.82 -15.08
CA VAL A 59 -11.49 -2.76 -16.07
C VAL A 59 -12.07 -3.33 -17.36
N GLY A 60 -12.67 -2.48 -18.21
CA GLY A 60 -13.15 -2.86 -19.53
C GLY A 60 -12.02 -3.38 -20.44
N ASP A 61 -12.38 -4.14 -21.46
CA ASP A 61 -11.42 -4.71 -22.42
C ASP A 61 -10.78 -3.64 -23.35
N GLU A 62 -11.44 -2.49 -23.49
CA GLU A 62 -10.92 -1.35 -24.25
C GLU A 62 -9.87 -0.51 -23.51
N VAL A 63 -9.67 -0.77 -22.20
CA VAL A 63 -8.76 0.00 -21.35
C VAL A 63 -7.32 -0.46 -21.52
N ASP A 64 -6.42 0.46 -21.78
CA ASP A 64 -4.99 0.17 -21.83
C ASP A 64 -4.42 0.02 -20.41
N ILE A 65 -4.10 -1.23 -20.03
CA ILE A 65 -3.55 -1.55 -18.70
C ILE A 65 -2.05 -1.27 -18.58
N GLU A 66 -1.33 -1.04 -19.69
CA GLU A 66 0.08 -0.68 -19.67
C GLU A 66 0.29 0.81 -19.33
N GLU A 67 -0.73 1.65 -19.57
CA GLU A 67 -0.72 3.08 -19.24
C GLU A 67 -1.92 3.50 -18.38
N LEU A 68 -2.34 2.66 -17.46
CA LEU A 68 -3.55 2.86 -16.67
C LEU A 68 -3.37 3.94 -15.60
N ARG A 69 -4.26 4.93 -15.63
CA ARG A 69 -4.24 6.05 -14.68
C ARG A 69 -4.90 5.66 -13.36
N ILE A 70 -4.19 5.87 -12.26
CA ILE A 70 -4.78 5.83 -10.93
C ILE A 70 -5.55 7.13 -10.72
N THR A 71 -6.85 7.04 -10.41
CA THR A 71 -7.73 8.20 -10.19
C THR A 71 -7.97 8.48 -8.70
N ARG A 72 -7.88 7.44 -7.87
CA ARG A 72 -7.97 7.58 -6.42
C ARG A 72 -7.04 6.61 -5.72
N PHE A 73 -6.27 7.12 -4.78
CA PHE A 73 -5.41 6.33 -3.93
C PHE A 73 -5.34 7.00 -2.55
N VAL A 74 -5.83 6.30 -1.53
CA VAL A 74 -5.88 6.82 -0.16
C VAL A 74 -5.39 5.72 0.78
N VAL A 75 -4.50 6.09 1.67
CA VAL A 75 -4.02 5.26 2.77
C VAL A 75 -4.46 5.86 4.10
N ASN A 76 -4.32 5.13 5.20
CA ASN A 76 -4.59 5.69 6.51
C ASN A 76 -3.66 6.87 6.83
N GLU A 77 -4.12 7.80 7.69
CA GLU A 77 -3.47 9.13 7.93
C GLU A 77 -1.99 9.02 8.35
N GLU A 78 -1.62 7.97 9.07
CA GLU A 78 -0.26 7.77 9.53
C GLU A 78 0.65 7.08 8.51
N ALA A 79 0.09 6.63 7.41
CA ALA A 79 0.84 5.95 6.36
C ALA A 79 1.12 6.88 5.19
N THR A 80 2.25 6.64 4.55
CA THR A 80 2.58 7.18 3.23
C THR A 80 2.81 6.04 2.26
N TYR A 81 2.57 6.27 0.97
CA TYR A 81 2.76 5.27 -0.06
C TYR A 81 3.85 5.64 -1.06
N SER A 82 4.42 4.64 -1.70
CA SER A 82 5.25 4.77 -2.89
C SER A 82 4.97 3.63 -3.86
N VAL A 83 4.92 3.96 -5.15
CA VAL A 83 4.89 3.00 -6.25
C VAL A 83 6.31 2.85 -6.78
N ASP A 84 6.73 1.63 -7.09
CA ASP A 84 8.05 1.36 -7.65
C ASP A 84 8.16 2.02 -9.04
N GLU A 85 9.22 2.81 -9.25
CA GLU A 85 9.45 3.59 -10.45
C GLU A 85 9.45 2.76 -11.73
N GLN A 86 9.84 1.50 -11.68
CA GLN A 86 9.86 0.60 -12.84
C GLN A 86 8.48 0.33 -13.43
N TYR A 87 7.41 0.53 -12.65
CA TYR A 87 6.02 0.38 -13.10
C TYR A 87 5.38 1.69 -13.52
N CYS A 88 6.00 2.83 -13.22
CA CYS A 88 5.47 4.15 -13.55
C CYS A 88 5.79 4.50 -15.00
N VAL A 89 4.79 4.93 -15.77
CA VAL A 89 4.96 5.38 -17.16
C VAL A 89 5.87 6.60 -17.24
N SER A 90 5.75 7.50 -16.26
CA SER A 90 6.61 8.68 -16.14
C SER A 90 7.18 8.80 -14.73
N PRO A 91 8.21 8.02 -14.38
CA PRO A 91 8.71 7.93 -13.00
C PRO A 91 9.15 9.29 -12.42
N ASN A 92 9.64 10.20 -13.24
CA ASN A 92 10.01 11.54 -12.82
C ASN A 92 8.83 12.45 -12.46
N LYS A 93 7.60 12.07 -12.84
CA LYS A 93 6.37 12.82 -12.58
C LYS A 93 5.47 12.15 -11.54
N PHE A 94 5.62 10.84 -11.35
CA PHE A 94 4.94 10.13 -10.29
C PHE A 94 5.79 10.26 -9.02
N PRO A 95 5.22 10.76 -7.91
CA PRO A 95 5.99 10.93 -6.68
C PRO A 95 6.42 9.59 -6.10
N SER A 96 7.69 9.48 -5.75
CA SER A 96 8.26 8.23 -5.24
C SER A 96 7.84 7.90 -3.80
N ALA A 97 7.47 8.90 -2.97
CA ALA A 97 7.05 8.67 -1.58
C ALA A 97 6.47 9.94 -0.90
N GLY A 98 5.78 9.76 0.21
CA GLY A 98 5.47 10.83 1.15
C GLY A 98 4.05 11.38 1.10
N PHE A 99 3.11 10.70 0.44
CA PHE A 99 1.72 11.13 0.30
C PHE A 99 0.76 10.12 0.94
N SER A 100 -0.29 10.61 1.59
CA SER A 100 -1.36 9.78 2.16
C SER A 100 -2.56 9.65 1.20
N ALA A 101 -2.73 10.59 0.29
CA ALA A 101 -3.77 10.54 -0.72
C ALA A 101 -3.27 11.06 -2.07
N LEU A 102 -3.89 10.57 -3.14
CA LEU A 102 -3.57 11.02 -4.50
C LEU A 102 -3.85 12.53 -4.67
N ALA A 103 -4.86 13.06 -3.97
CA ALA A 103 -5.21 14.48 -3.99
C ALA A 103 -4.08 15.40 -3.47
N ASP A 104 -3.14 14.85 -2.71
CA ASP A 104 -2.00 15.62 -2.16
C ASP A 104 -0.82 15.70 -3.14
N LEU A 105 -0.91 15.03 -4.29
CA LEU A 105 0.15 15.06 -5.29
C LEU A 105 0.31 16.45 -5.91
N PRO A 106 1.53 16.83 -6.31
CA PRO A 106 1.77 18.07 -7.03
C PRO A 106 0.90 18.16 -8.29
N ALA A 107 0.47 19.38 -8.62
CA ALA A 107 -0.26 19.63 -9.86
C ALA A 107 0.56 19.17 -11.08
N GLY A 108 -0.06 18.37 -11.93
CA GLY A 108 0.58 17.81 -13.13
C GLY A 108 1.37 16.52 -12.89
N ALA A 109 1.22 15.88 -11.72
CA ALA A 109 1.73 14.53 -11.50
C ALA A 109 1.10 13.56 -12.51
N ASP A 110 1.92 12.67 -13.06
CA ASP A 110 1.47 11.60 -13.95
C ASP A 110 1.25 10.34 -13.12
N THR A 111 0.01 9.92 -12.97
CA THR A 111 -0.39 8.77 -12.12
C THR A 111 -0.59 7.49 -12.93
N ARG A 112 -0.09 7.45 -14.18
CA ARG A 112 -0.16 6.26 -15.02
C ARG A 112 0.87 5.23 -14.59
N VAL A 113 0.41 3.99 -14.50
CA VAL A 113 1.19 2.84 -14.06
C VAL A 113 0.94 1.67 -15.01
N ASP A 114 1.97 0.88 -15.29
CA ASP A 114 1.86 -0.36 -16.05
C ASP A 114 1.35 -1.49 -15.14
N PHE A 115 0.08 -1.83 -15.31
CA PHE A 115 -0.59 -2.93 -14.62
C PHE A 115 -0.68 -4.22 -15.44
N SER A 116 0.09 -4.37 -16.52
CA SER A 116 0.21 -5.64 -17.26
C SER A 116 0.70 -6.78 -16.36
N LYS A 117 1.29 -6.42 -15.22
CA LYS A 117 1.72 -7.31 -14.14
C LYS A 117 1.19 -6.81 -12.80
N THR A 118 1.24 -7.68 -11.79
CA THR A 118 0.96 -7.26 -10.42
C THR A 118 1.96 -6.21 -9.96
N VAL A 119 1.47 -5.06 -9.51
CA VAL A 119 2.28 -3.91 -9.10
C VAL A 119 2.45 -3.91 -7.58
N PRO A 120 3.68 -3.99 -7.06
CA PRO A 120 3.94 -3.80 -5.65
C PRO A 120 3.87 -2.32 -5.28
N VAL A 121 3.19 -2.03 -4.18
CA VAL A 121 3.13 -0.70 -3.56
C VAL A 121 3.63 -0.82 -2.14
N LEU A 122 4.54 0.07 -1.76
CA LEU A 122 5.08 0.13 -0.42
C LEU A 122 4.34 1.19 0.39
N LEU A 123 3.73 0.78 1.49
CA LEU A 123 3.20 1.68 2.50
C LEU A 123 4.19 1.75 3.66
N ARG A 124 4.47 2.96 4.10
CA ARG A 124 5.37 3.23 5.23
C ARG A 124 4.62 3.93 6.36
N THR A 125 4.69 3.31 7.54
CA THR A 125 4.36 3.92 8.82
C THR A 125 5.65 3.91 9.67
N TYR A 126 5.64 3.29 10.84
CA TYR A 126 6.86 2.93 11.58
C TYR A 126 7.56 1.69 11.00
N GLN A 127 6.83 0.93 10.16
CA GLN A 127 7.30 -0.25 9.44
C GLN A 127 6.86 -0.15 7.98
N ASP A 128 7.49 -0.96 7.15
CA ASP A 128 7.15 -1.08 5.74
C ASP A 128 6.14 -2.21 5.53
N TYR A 129 5.07 -1.92 4.78
CA TYR A 129 4.02 -2.87 4.40
C TYR A 129 3.93 -2.94 2.89
N GLN A 130 4.22 -4.09 2.33
CA GLN A 130 4.07 -4.31 0.90
C GLN A 130 2.64 -4.74 0.58
N TRP A 131 2.03 -4.04 -0.35
CA TRP A 131 0.74 -4.35 -0.95
C TRP A 131 0.93 -4.74 -2.40
N MET A 132 0.04 -5.59 -2.92
CA MET A 132 0.09 -6.07 -4.29
C MET A 132 -1.21 -5.68 -5.00
N ILE A 133 -1.10 -4.94 -6.10
CA ILE A 133 -2.25 -4.49 -6.89
C ILE A 133 -2.27 -5.25 -8.21
N THR A 134 -3.40 -5.87 -8.51
CA THR A 134 -3.63 -6.61 -9.76
C THR A 134 -4.84 -6.03 -10.47
N VAL A 135 -4.67 -5.69 -11.73
CA VAL A 135 -5.75 -5.27 -12.63
C VAL A 135 -6.07 -6.41 -13.58
N ARG A 136 -7.35 -6.65 -13.82
CA ARG A 136 -7.85 -7.65 -14.76
C ARG A 136 -8.77 -6.98 -15.77
N GLN A 137 -8.62 -7.33 -17.05
CA GLN A 137 -9.55 -6.92 -18.09
C GLN A 137 -10.72 -7.91 -18.14
N THR A 138 -11.94 -7.38 -18.08
CA THR A 138 -13.15 -8.18 -18.25
C THR A 138 -13.48 -8.26 -19.73
N ILE A 139 -13.33 -9.43 -20.33
CA ILE A 139 -13.73 -9.68 -21.71
C ILE A 139 -15.25 -9.93 -21.72
N GLU A 140 -16.05 -8.99 -22.20
CA GLU A 140 -17.46 -9.25 -22.54
C GLU A 140 -17.52 -10.21 -23.73
N ARG A 141 -17.70 -11.50 -23.45
CA ARG A 141 -18.09 -12.44 -24.50
C ARG A 141 -19.54 -12.19 -24.84
N VAL A 142 -19.78 -11.44 -25.91
CA VAL A 142 -21.09 -11.46 -26.58
C VAL A 142 -21.25 -12.85 -27.19
N VAL A 143 -21.95 -13.73 -26.50
CA VAL A 143 -22.43 -14.98 -27.11
C VAL A 143 -23.59 -14.60 -28.01
N GLU A 144 -23.32 -14.32 -29.27
CA GLU A 144 -24.37 -14.35 -30.31
C GLU A 144 -24.90 -15.78 -30.36
N VAL A 145 -26.04 -15.99 -29.72
CA VAL A 145 -26.84 -17.19 -29.93
C VAL A 145 -27.46 -17.03 -31.33
N GLU A 146 -26.77 -17.51 -32.35
CA GLU A 146 -27.32 -17.66 -33.67
C GLU A 146 -28.49 -18.65 -33.58
N ASN A 147 -29.71 -18.11 -33.61
CA ASN A 147 -30.95 -18.84 -33.55
C ASN A 147 -31.09 -19.56 -34.92
N GLN A 148 -30.42 -20.72 -35.06
CA GLN A 148 -30.69 -21.61 -36.19
C GLN A 148 -32.12 -22.13 -36.05
N ALA A 149 -33.03 -21.47 -36.75
CA ALA A 149 -34.39 -21.98 -37.01
C ALA A 149 -34.21 -23.31 -37.75
N LEU A 150 -34.54 -24.42 -37.10
CA LEU A 150 -34.67 -25.72 -37.75
C LEU A 150 -35.71 -25.62 -38.86
N PRO A 151 -35.40 -26.03 -40.10
CA PRO A 151 -36.41 -26.13 -41.17
C PRO A 151 -37.44 -27.20 -40.80
N ALA A 152 -38.68 -26.82 -40.97
CA ALA A 152 -39.82 -27.70 -40.74
C ALA A 152 -39.87 -28.86 -41.78
#